data_789ca33c8b60bea63987a5f6a8baf926
#
_entry.id   789ca33c8b60bea63987a5f6a8baf926
#
_cell.length_a   1.000
_cell.length_b   1.000
_cell.length_c   1.000
_cell.angle_alpha   90.00
_cell.angle_beta   90.00
_cell.angle_gamma   90.00
#
_symmetry.space_group_name_H-M   'P 1'
#
loop_
_entity.id
_entity.type
_entity.pdbx_description
1 polymer ?
#
loop_
_entity_poly.entity_id
_entity_poly.type
_entity_poly.pdbx_seq_one_letter_code
_entity_poly.pdbx_strand_id
1 'polypeptide(L)'
;MLKLGVNIDHVGTLRQARYATMLDSPNAEPDIVAASLAARTGGADSITMHVRGDRRHVQEEDVLRVKKACDLPINFEMASTAEMLEIALRLAPDFVCLVPENRQEITTEGGLDVAGQQESLRTTVATLRRRGSM
;
A
#
# COMPACT_ATOMS: atom_id res chain seq x y z
N MET A 1 -22.92 -6.68 6.74
CA MET A 1 -22.82 -6.13 5.36
C MET A 1 -21.40 -6.36 4.88
N LEU A 2 -21.21 -6.85 3.65
CA LEU A 2 -19.87 -6.98 3.05
C LEU A 2 -19.31 -5.59 2.73
N LYS A 3 -18.00 -5.45 2.86
CA LYS A 3 -17.27 -4.23 2.50
C LYS A 3 -16.35 -4.51 1.31
N LEU A 4 -16.18 -3.52 0.44
CA LEU A 4 -15.36 -3.62 -0.76
C LEU A 4 -14.08 -2.78 -0.57
N GLY A 5 -12.94 -3.47 -0.50
CA GLY A 5 -11.63 -2.82 -0.66
C GLY A 5 -11.19 -2.88 -2.12
N VAL A 6 -10.72 -1.78 -2.67
CA VAL A 6 -10.21 -1.71 -4.05
C VAL A 6 -8.70 -1.53 -4.04
N ASN A 7 -7.98 -2.51 -4.60
CA ASN A 7 -6.53 -2.42 -4.78
C ASN A 7 -6.23 -1.63 -6.07
N ILE A 8 -5.36 -0.61 -5.96
CA ILE A 8 -4.96 0.27 -7.06
C ILE A 8 -3.48 0.16 -7.44
N ASP A 9 -2.77 -0.88 -6.97
CA ASP A 9 -1.34 -1.05 -7.21
C ASP A 9 -0.98 -1.10 -8.70
N HIS A 10 -1.81 -1.76 -9.50
CA HIS A 10 -1.53 -1.90 -10.92
C HIS A 10 -1.74 -0.62 -11.72
N VAL A 11 -2.48 0.35 -11.20
CA VAL A 11 -2.49 1.73 -11.72
C VAL A 11 -1.08 2.33 -11.59
N GLY A 12 -0.46 2.14 -10.42
CA GLY A 12 0.93 2.51 -10.18
C GLY A 12 1.91 1.77 -11.11
N THR A 13 1.71 0.47 -11.35
CA THR A 13 2.53 -0.32 -12.28
C THR A 13 2.52 0.27 -13.69
N LEU A 14 1.35 0.60 -14.23
CA LEU A 14 1.21 1.19 -15.55
C LEU A 14 1.89 2.56 -15.66
N ARG A 15 1.74 3.40 -14.64
CA ARG A 15 2.44 4.69 -14.58
C ARG A 15 3.95 4.50 -14.54
N GLN A 16 4.46 3.62 -13.67
CA GLN A 16 5.89 3.36 -13.51
C GLN A 16 6.53 2.80 -14.78
N ALA A 17 5.78 2.10 -15.62
CA ALA A 17 6.29 1.60 -16.91
C ALA A 17 6.75 2.74 -17.84
N ARG A 18 6.25 3.98 -17.68
CA ARG A 18 6.57 5.13 -18.54
C ARG A 18 7.16 6.33 -17.79
N TYR A 19 6.79 6.52 -16.53
CA TYR A 19 7.07 7.75 -15.78
C TYR A 19 7.83 7.50 -14.48
N ALA A 20 8.63 6.42 -14.41
CA ALA A 20 9.35 6.02 -13.18
C ALA A 20 10.21 7.14 -12.57
N THR A 21 10.77 8.03 -13.40
CA THR A 21 11.63 9.15 -12.97
C THR A 21 10.95 10.53 -13.10
N MET A 22 9.69 10.57 -13.47
CA MET A 22 8.94 11.81 -13.76
C MET A 22 7.53 11.77 -13.14
N LEU A 23 7.44 11.39 -11.87
CA LEU A 23 6.16 11.24 -11.16
C LEU A 23 5.36 12.54 -11.08
N ASP A 24 6.04 13.68 -11.06
CA ASP A 24 5.42 15.02 -11.03
C ASP A 24 5.07 15.56 -12.43
N SER A 25 5.31 14.78 -13.47
CA SER A 25 4.91 15.18 -14.82
C SER A 25 3.39 15.36 -14.90
N PRO A 26 2.88 16.46 -15.48
CA PRO A 26 1.43 16.63 -15.68
C PRO A 26 0.84 15.57 -16.62
N ASN A 27 1.70 14.83 -17.33
CA ASN A 27 1.32 13.73 -18.22
C ASN A 27 1.58 12.35 -17.61
N ALA A 28 1.90 12.26 -16.31
CA ALA A 28 2.18 10.99 -15.63
C ALA A 28 0.86 10.22 -15.43
N GLU A 29 0.48 9.47 -16.45
CA GLU A 29 -0.73 8.66 -16.51
C GLU A 29 -0.41 7.15 -16.48
N PRO A 30 -1.32 6.34 -15.91
CA PRO A 30 -2.58 6.72 -15.24
C PRO A 30 -2.33 7.35 -13.86
N ASP A 31 -3.17 8.33 -13.47
CA ASP A 31 -3.06 8.98 -12.15
C ASP A 31 -3.71 8.15 -11.04
N ILE A 32 -2.94 7.90 -9.99
CA ILE A 32 -3.35 7.02 -8.88
C ILE A 32 -4.40 7.68 -7.96
N VAL A 33 -4.40 9.01 -7.87
CA VAL A 33 -5.42 9.76 -7.13
C VAL A 33 -6.75 9.70 -7.86
N ALA A 34 -6.74 9.90 -9.19
CA ALA A 34 -7.94 9.76 -10.01
C ALA A 34 -8.55 8.36 -9.89
N ALA A 35 -7.70 7.30 -9.85
CA ALA A 35 -8.15 5.93 -9.65
C ALA A 35 -8.81 5.74 -8.27
N SER A 36 -8.24 6.31 -7.21
CA SER A 36 -8.82 6.22 -5.86
C SER A 36 -10.18 6.93 -5.76
N LEU A 37 -10.32 8.10 -6.39
CA LEU A 37 -11.59 8.82 -6.45
C LEU A 37 -12.65 8.10 -7.30
N ALA A 38 -12.25 7.45 -8.38
CA ALA A 38 -13.14 6.61 -9.19
C ALA A 38 -13.64 5.40 -8.39
N ALA A 39 -12.76 4.72 -7.65
CA ALA A 39 -13.14 3.62 -6.75
C ALA A 39 -14.13 4.08 -5.68
N ARG A 40 -13.89 5.22 -5.04
CA ARG A 40 -14.80 5.84 -4.08
C ARG A 40 -16.17 6.12 -4.70
N THR A 41 -16.21 6.72 -5.88
CA THR A 41 -17.45 7.01 -6.60
C THR A 41 -18.20 5.73 -6.97
N GLY A 42 -17.46 4.65 -7.26
CA GLY A 42 -18.00 3.30 -7.51
C GLY A 42 -18.50 2.57 -6.27
N GLY A 43 -18.37 3.14 -5.07
CA GLY A 43 -18.89 2.57 -3.83
C GLY A 43 -17.88 1.70 -3.05
N ALA A 44 -16.58 1.89 -3.27
CA ALA A 44 -15.57 1.26 -2.44
C ALA A 44 -15.65 1.74 -0.98
N ASP A 45 -15.37 0.83 -0.05
CA ASP A 45 -15.29 1.11 1.40
C ASP A 45 -13.86 1.42 1.86
N SER A 46 -12.84 1.01 1.09
CA SER A 46 -11.42 1.27 1.38
C SER A 46 -10.58 1.20 0.11
N ILE A 47 -9.41 1.82 0.16
CA ILE A 47 -8.38 1.71 -0.87
C ILE A 47 -7.24 0.85 -0.35
N THR A 48 -6.82 -0.14 -1.12
CA THR A 48 -5.63 -0.95 -0.82
C THR A 48 -4.46 -0.49 -1.67
N MET A 49 -3.33 -0.26 -1.02
CA MET A 49 -2.09 0.20 -1.65
C MET A 49 -0.89 -0.54 -1.07
N HIS A 50 -0.05 -1.10 -1.93
CA HIS A 50 1.16 -1.79 -1.54
C HIS A 50 2.40 -1.01 -1.97
N VAL A 51 3.16 -0.49 -1.01
CA VAL A 51 4.51 0.01 -1.26
C VAL A 51 5.49 -1.14 -1.07
N ARG A 52 5.95 -1.72 -2.18
CA ARG A 52 6.95 -2.79 -2.14
C ARG A 52 8.33 -2.24 -1.81
N GLY A 53 9.17 -3.07 -1.20
CA GLY A 53 10.56 -2.73 -0.92
C GLY A 53 11.37 -2.30 -2.16
N ASP A 54 11.03 -2.79 -3.34
CA ASP A 54 11.66 -2.44 -4.62
C ASP A 54 11.00 -1.27 -5.38
N ARG A 55 9.91 -0.70 -4.84
CA ARG A 55 9.19 0.48 -5.40
C ARG A 55 8.74 0.32 -6.85
N ARG A 56 8.44 -0.91 -7.31
CA ARG A 56 8.06 -1.17 -8.71
C ARG A 56 6.71 -0.61 -9.15
N HIS A 57 5.84 -0.21 -8.21
CA HIS A 57 4.52 0.33 -8.53
C HIS A 57 4.17 1.54 -7.64
N VAL A 58 3.42 1.39 -6.55
CA VAL A 58 3.04 2.48 -5.65
C VAL A 58 4.29 3.04 -4.94
N GLN A 59 4.37 4.36 -4.86
CA GLN A 59 5.39 5.08 -4.13
C GLN A 59 4.81 5.64 -2.83
N GLU A 60 5.67 5.98 -1.86
CA GLU A 60 5.26 6.56 -0.58
C GLU A 60 4.48 7.87 -0.78
N GLU A 61 4.91 8.69 -1.75
CA GLU A 61 4.23 9.94 -2.10
C GLU A 61 2.82 9.70 -2.64
N ASP A 62 2.58 8.60 -3.35
CA ASP A 62 1.23 8.26 -3.82
C ASP A 62 0.27 8.04 -2.66
N VAL A 63 0.73 7.36 -1.60
CA VAL A 63 -0.08 7.12 -0.40
C VAL A 63 -0.46 8.45 0.26
N LEU A 64 0.49 9.39 0.37
CA LEU A 64 0.24 10.72 0.93
C LEU A 64 -0.75 11.52 0.08
N ARG A 65 -0.60 11.48 -1.26
CA ARG A 65 -1.52 12.14 -2.21
C ARG A 65 -2.92 11.57 -2.13
N VAL A 66 -3.08 10.23 -2.07
CA VAL A 66 -4.38 9.57 -1.93
C VAL A 66 -5.01 9.92 -0.59
N LYS A 67 -4.27 9.86 0.53
CA LYS A 67 -4.78 10.25 1.86
C LYS A 67 -5.31 11.68 1.89
N LYS A 68 -4.67 12.58 1.16
CA LYS A 68 -5.09 13.99 1.09
C LYS A 68 -6.33 14.20 0.24
N ALA A 69 -6.51 13.40 -0.82
CA ALA A 69 -7.54 13.61 -1.83
C ALA A 69 -8.78 12.73 -1.64
N CYS A 70 -8.63 11.57 -1.04
CA CYS A 70 -9.68 10.56 -0.87
C CYS A 70 -9.91 10.32 0.62
N ASP A 71 -11.17 10.39 1.05
CA ASP A 71 -11.59 10.22 2.45
C ASP A 71 -11.84 8.74 2.86
N LEU A 72 -11.60 7.80 1.93
CA LEU A 72 -11.69 6.38 2.26
C LEU A 72 -10.48 5.93 3.09
N PRO A 73 -10.68 5.02 4.05
CA PRO A 73 -9.57 4.43 4.79
C PRO A 73 -8.61 3.69 3.88
N ILE A 74 -7.31 3.78 4.19
CA ILE A 74 -6.25 3.09 3.46
C ILE A 74 -5.88 1.80 4.16
N ASN A 75 -5.96 0.69 3.44
CA ASN A 75 -5.33 -0.58 3.78
C ASN A 75 -3.94 -0.64 3.13
N PHE A 76 -2.91 -0.52 3.94
CA PHE A 76 -1.51 -0.48 3.50
C PHE A 76 -0.90 -1.87 3.55
N GLU A 77 -0.56 -2.43 2.39
CA GLU A 77 0.17 -3.69 2.30
C GLU A 77 1.68 -3.43 2.36
N MET A 78 2.39 -4.22 3.15
CA MET A 78 3.84 -4.07 3.33
C MET A 78 4.53 -5.36 3.74
N ALA A 79 5.81 -5.50 3.39
CA ALA A 79 6.68 -6.51 3.99
C ALA A 79 6.95 -6.19 5.48
N SER A 80 7.15 -7.24 6.29
CA SER A 80 7.50 -7.08 7.70
C SER A 80 9.00 -6.82 7.89
N THR A 81 9.50 -5.71 7.30
CA THR A 81 10.88 -5.25 7.47
C THR A 81 10.93 -3.99 8.33
N ALA A 82 12.10 -3.69 8.92
CA ALA A 82 12.28 -2.48 9.72
C ALA A 82 12.04 -1.21 8.89
N GLU A 83 12.54 -1.16 7.65
CA GLU A 83 12.32 -0.05 6.72
C GLU A 83 10.83 0.19 6.47
N MET A 84 10.08 -0.87 6.12
CA MET A 84 8.65 -0.73 5.84
C MET A 84 7.83 -0.37 7.07
N LEU A 85 8.25 -0.83 8.26
CA LEU A 85 7.64 -0.42 9.51
C LEU A 85 7.81 1.08 9.76
N GLU A 86 9.00 1.64 9.57
CA GLU A 86 9.25 3.08 9.68
C GLU A 86 8.39 3.89 8.72
N ILE A 87 8.27 3.42 7.47
CA ILE A 87 7.41 4.03 6.45
C ILE A 87 5.95 4.00 6.89
N ALA A 88 5.43 2.86 7.33
CA ALA A 88 4.06 2.74 7.79
C ALA A 88 3.78 3.67 8.99
N LEU A 89 4.72 3.78 9.94
CA LEU A 89 4.59 4.70 11.08
C LEU A 89 4.53 6.18 10.64
N ARG A 90 5.24 6.55 9.58
CA ARG A 90 5.21 7.90 8.99
C ARG A 90 3.94 8.16 8.20
N LEU A 91 3.51 7.20 7.38
CA LEU A 91 2.31 7.30 6.55
C LEU A 91 1.02 7.22 7.38
N ALA A 92 1.07 6.56 8.53
CA ALA A 92 -0.05 6.36 9.46
C ALA A 92 -1.34 5.90 8.76
N PRO A 93 -1.32 4.73 8.07
CA PRO A 93 -2.51 4.18 7.42
C PRO A 93 -3.53 3.69 8.45
N ASP A 94 -4.79 3.56 8.04
CA ASP A 94 -5.88 3.09 8.90
C ASP A 94 -5.74 1.59 9.20
N PHE A 95 -5.36 0.82 8.18
CA PHE A 95 -5.12 -0.63 8.30
C PHE A 95 -3.77 -0.99 7.71
N VAL A 96 -3.14 -2.02 8.26
CA VAL A 96 -1.91 -2.61 7.73
C VAL A 96 -2.10 -4.10 7.49
N CYS A 97 -1.78 -4.55 6.30
CA CYS A 97 -1.70 -5.96 5.95
C CYS A 97 -0.24 -6.36 5.72
N LEU A 98 0.27 -7.27 6.54
CA LEU A 98 1.62 -7.81 6.38
C LEU A 98 1.61 -8.90 5.32
N VAL A 99 2.40 -8.72 4.27
CA VAL A 99 2.47 -9.64 3.13
C VAL A 99 3.90 -10.16 2.94
N PRO A 100 4.08 -11.39 2.41
CA PRO A 100 5.39 -11.84 1.99
C PRO A 100 5.83 -11.07 0.75
N GLU A 101 7.12 -10.73 0.66
CA GLU A 101 7.72 -10.18 -0.55
C GLU A 101 8.89 -11.04 -0.98
N ASN A 102 8.80 -11.58 -2.19
CA ASN A 102 9.92 -12.23 -2.86
C ASN A 102 10.32 -11.37 -4.07
N ARG A 103 11.61 -11.00 -4.14
CA ARG A 103 12.12 -10.12 -5.20
C ARG A 103 12.02 -10.73 -6.60
N GLN A 104 11.97 -12.05 -6.70
CA GLN A 104 11.93 -12.78 -7.97
C GLN A 104 10.51 -12.98 -8.50
N GLU A 105 9.48 -12.73 -7.70
CA GLU A 105 8.08 -12.91 -8.08
C GLU A 105 7.52 -11.64 -8.73
N ILE A 106 6.74 -11.82 -9.81
CA ILE A 106 6.03 -10.71 -10.47
C ILE A 106 4.86 -10.27 -9.60
N THR A 107 4.20 -11.23 -8.95
CA THR A 107 3.11 -11.03 -8.00
C THR A 107 3.46 -11.65 -6.66
N THR A 108 2.79 -11.24 -5.57
CA THR A 108 2.91 -11.91 -4.28
C THR A 108 2.13 -13.23 -4.32
N GLU A 109 2.85 -14.35 -4.35
CA GLU A 109 2.27 -15.68 -4.30
C GLU A 109 2.52 -16.32 -2.93
N GLY A 110 1.48 -16.98 -2.40
CA GLY A 110 1.53 -17.67 -1.12
C GLY A 110 1.23 -16.78 0.09
N GLY A 111 1.24 -17.41 1.25
CA GLY A 111 0.95 -16.76 2.53
C GLY A 111 2.22 -16.39 3.30
N LEU A 112 2.08 -15.45 4.22
CA LEU A 112 3.13 -15.08 5.16
C LEU A 112 3.40 -16.26 6.12
N ASP A 113 4.67 -16.63 6.30
CA ASP A 113 5.07 -17.62 7.30
C ASP A 113 4.99 -17.04 8.71
N VAL A 114 3.77 -17.03 9.25
CA VAL A 114 3.47 -16.49 10.58
C VAL A 114 4.11 -17.37 11.67
N ALA A 115 4.14 -18.68 11.49
CA ALA A 115 4.67 -19.60 12.47
C ALA A 115 6.20 -19.46 12.63
N GLY A 116 6.92 -19.38 11.51
CA GLY A 116 8.38 -19.21 11.52
C GLY A 116 8.84 -17.80 11.91
N GLN A 117 7.97 -16.79 11.80
CA GLN A 117 8.30 -15.38 12.07
C GLN A 117 7.52 -14.78 13.26
N GLN A 118 7.00 -15.62 14.15
CA GLN A 118 6.06 -15.21 15.21
C GLN A 118 6.57 -14.03 16.05
N GLU A 119 7.81 -14.05 16.50
CA GLU A 119 8.35 -13.03 17.40
C GLU A 119 8.53 -11.66 16.70
N SER A 120 9.08 -11.67 15.50
CA SER A 120 9.25 -10.43 14.71
C SER A 120 7.90 -9.82 14.33
N LEU A 121 6.95 -10.64 13.88
CA LEU A 121 5.60 -10.20 13.54
C LEU A 121 4.85 -9.66 14.76
N ARG A 122 4.99 -10.29 15.93
CA ARG A 122 4.41 -9.80 17.18
C ARG A 122 4.90 -8.40 17.51
N THR A 123 6.20 -8.16 17.38
CA THR A 123 6.83 -6.86 17.62
C THR A 123 6.32 -5.81 16.64
N THR A 124 6.26 -6.14 15.36
CA THR A 124 5.75 -5.26 14.29
C THR A 124 4.29 -4.88 14.55
N VAL A 125 3.42 -5.87 14.79
CA VAL A 125 1.99 -5.65 15.07
C VAL A 125 1.78 -4.80 16.33
N ALA A 126 2.52 -5.09 17.42
CA ALA A 126 2.42 -4.32 18.66
C ALA A 126 2.82 -2.84 18.44
N THR A 127 3.80 -2.59 17.59
CA THR A 127 4.26 -1.24 17.26
C THR A 127 3.23 -0.47 16.44
N LEU A 128 2.67 -1.10 15.40
CA LEU A 128 1.61 -0.51 14.57
C LEU A 128 0.35 -0.19 15.38
N ARG A 129 -0.11 -1.11 16.22
CA ARG A 129 -1.29 -0.91 17.08
C ARG A 129 -1.14 0.25 18.06
N ARG A 130 0.05 0.45 18.63
CA ARG A 130 0.32 1.61 19.52
C ARG A 130 0.20 2.95 18.79
N ARG A 131 0.32 2.98 17.48
CA ARG A 131 0.16 4.18 16.64
C ARG A 131 -1.23 4.33 16.04
N GLY A 132 -2.14 3.41 16.31
CA GLY A 132 -3.54 3.49 15.90
C GLY A 132 -3.89 2.77 14.61
N SER A 133 -2.94 2.12 13.92
CA SER A 133 -3.26 1.24 12.78
C SER A 133 -3.84 -0.09 13.27
N MET A 134 -4.84 -0.59 12.54
CA MET A 134 -5.46 -1.91 12.78
C MET A 134 -4.94 -2.96 11.82
#